data_2e4b668ead09533cc0d8c2a7744daa0f
#
_entry.id   2e4b668ead09533cc0d8c2a7744daa0f
#
_cell.length_a   1.000
_cell.length_b   1.000
_cell.length_c   1.000
_cell.angle_alpha   90.00
_cell.angle_beta   90.00
_cell.angle_gamma   90.00
#
_symmetry.space_group_name_H-M   'P 1'
#
loop_
_entity.id
_entity.type
_entity.pdbx_description
1 polymer ?
#
loop_
_entity_poly.entity_id
_entity_poly.type
_entity_poly.pdbx_seq_one_letter_code
_entity_poly.pdbx_strand_id
1 'polypeptide(L)'
;MMPEKSLTPGTVIRGEKYTYKVVSLLRSDGQGYTYKTAVKVGTGSHVREVFMVVREHMMARCSCRGADGMTVETPDDIAPTVSGCVEAFARASRERAKVTAGSPWLIRVIETFAANNTYYYVVEYLDGQTLREYVESHGGHLSVEEARKILSPIFDAVRTLHHRHVMHTDIHPGHIKLIRSGKELTPVLFSLYSTLHFSDDGLREWILPAMNCEEGYAPPEQYGAIDHFYPQTDVYAMAATLVYALSGRSLPDSRTITEETIRDTLPPALPETLAQAIINALDPDVKQRTSSISNFREELREFFRNMYDVTTRKTSADPGPYD
;
A
#
# COMPACT_ATOMS: atom_id res chain seq x y z
N MET A 1 -14.44 -22.05 -17.95
CA MET A 1 -14.34 -21.43 -16.61
C MET A 1 -13.41 -22.33 -15.82
N MET A 2 -12.17 -21.90 -15.52
CA MET A 2 -11.28 -22.68 -14.64
C MET A 2 -11.92 -22.75 -13.26
N PRO A 3 -11.90 -23.89 -12.55
CA PRO A 3 -12.43 -23.98 -11.20
C PRO A 3 -11.75 -22.93 -10.33
N GLU A 4 -12.52 -22.28 -9.50
CA GLU A 4 -12.04 -21.27 -8.56
C GLU A 4 -11.02 -21.91 -7.61
N LYS A 5 -9.77 -21.48 -7.72
CA LYS A 5 -8.65 -22.06 -6.95
C LYS A 5 -8.45 -21.38 -5.60
N SER A 6 -9.34 -20.46 -5.23
CA SER A 6 -9.33 -19.83 -3.91
C SER A 6 -9.78 -20.79 -2.81
N LEU A 7 -9.31 -20.57 -1.59
CA LEU A 7 -9.79 -21.30 -0.43
C LEU A 7 -11.24 -20.93 -0.13
N THR A 8 -12.06 -21.92 0.18
CA THR A 8 -13.48 -21.69 0.50
C THR A 8 -13.68 -21.13 1.91
N PRO A 9 -14.76 -20.38 2.16
CA PRO A 9 -15.12 -19.96 3.51
C PRO A 9 -15.21 -21.16 4.46
N GLY A 10 -14.67 -20.99 5.66
CA GLY A 10 -14.55 -22.04 6.66
C GLY A 10 -13.23 -22.81 6.64
N THR A 11 -12.45 -22.74 5.55
CA THR A 11 -11.10 -23.33 5.50
C THR A 11 -10.21 -22.74 6.60
N VAL A 12 -9.37 -23.60 7.21
CA VAL A 12 -8.52 -23.23 8.33
C VAL A 12 -7.05 -23.26 7.92
N ILE A 13 -6.41 -22.09 7.89
CA ILE A 13 -4.97 -21.94 7.64
C ILE A 13 -4.27 -21.88 9.00
N ARG A 14 -3.25 -22.73 9.20
CA ARG A 14 -2.47 -22.78 10.44
C ARG A 14 -1.17 -21.99 10.26
N GLY A 15 -1.07 -20.84 10.93
CA GLY A 15 0.16 -20.07 11.04
C GLY A 15 0.99 -20.50 12.26
N GLU A 16 2.09 -19.78 12.49
CA GLU A 16 2.97 -20.03 13.66
C GLU A 16 2.37 -19.45 14.95
N LYS A 17 1.76 -18.26 14.86
CA LYS A 17 1.16 -17.54 16.01
C LYS A 17 -0.33 -17.82 16.17
N TYR A 18 -1.04 -17.91 15.07
CA TYR A 18 -2.49 -17.98 15.06
C TYR A 18 -3.03 -19.00 14.07
N THR A 19 -4.30 -19.32 14.26
CA THR A 19 -5.08 -20.13 13.33
C THR A 19 -6.12 -19.23 12.67
N TYR A 20 -6.12 -19.20 11.33
CA TYR A 20 -6.89 -18.29 10.49
C TYR A 20 -8.04 -19.04 9.83
N LYS A 21 -9.29 -18.74 10.19
CA LYS A 21 -10.48 -19.27 9.53
C LYS A 21 -10.88 -18.33 8.40
N VAL A 22 -10.86 -18.81 7.17
CA VAL A 22 -11.28 -18.04 5.99
C VAL A 22 -12.75 -17.64 6.14
N VAL A 23 -13.02 -16.36 6.00
CA VAL A 23 -14.39 -15.78 6.00
C VAL A 23 -14.83 -15.49 4.58
N SER A 24 -13.99 -14.81 3.80
CA SER A 24 -14.27 -14.47 2.41
C SER A 24 -12.99 -14.18 1.63
N LEU A 25 -13.07 -14.37 0.31
CA LEU A 25 -12.07 -13.86 -0.61
C LEU A 25 -12.24 -12.35 -0.74
N LEU A 26 -11.16 -11.59 -0.58
CA LEU A 26 -11.14 -10.13 -0.78
C LEU A 26 -10.60 -9.76 -2.17
N ARG A 27 -9.58 -10.49 -2.64
CA ARG A 27 -8.92 -10.23 -3.93
C ARG A 27 -8.25 -11.48 -4.47
N SER A 28 -8.19 -11.58 -5.79
CA SER A 28 -7.34 -12.51 -6.51
C SER A 28 -6.58 -11.77 -7.60
N ASP A 29 -5.35 -12.18 -7.85
CA ASP A 29 -4.52 -11.71 -8.96
C ASP A 29 -3.66 -12.87 -9.50
N GLY A 30 -2.80 -12.59 -10.47
CA GLY A 30 -1.95 -13.61 -11.09
C GLY A 30 -0.96 -14.31 -10.16
N GLN A 31 -0.76 -13.78 -8.95
CA GLN A 31 0.24 -14.26 -7.98
C GLN A 31 -0.38 -14.80 -6.68
N GLY A 32 -1.69 -14.74 -6.51
CA GLY A 32 -2.32 -15.36 -5.36
C GLY A 32 -3.64 -14.76 -4.92
N TYR A 33 -3.98 -15.04 -3.68
CA TYR A 33 -5.28 -14.75 -3.09
C TYR A 33 -5.15 -13.99 -1.79
N THR A 34 -6.07 -13.08 -1.55
CA THR A 34 -6.16 -12.31 -0.30
C THR A 34 -7.48 -12.61 0.37
N TYR A 35 -7.44 -13.08 1.60
CA TYR A 35 -8.61 -13.50 2.37
C TYR A 35 -8.84 -12.62 3.58
N LYS A 36 -10.11 -12.32 3.87
CA LYS A 36 -10.55 -11.93 5.21
C LYS A 36 -10.65 -13.21 6.04
N THR A 37 -10.03 -13.21 7.21
CA THR A 37 -10.01 -14.35 8.12
C THR A 37 -10.46 -13.95 9.52
N ALA A 38 -11.08 -14.88 10.23
CA ALA A 38 -11.42 -14.76 11.64
C ALA A 38 -10.36 -15.50 12.49
N VAL A 39 -9.93 -14.87 13.56
CA VAL A 39 -8.86 -15.34 14.45
C VAL A 39 -9.27 -15.19 15.89
N LYS A 40 -9.07 -16.21 16.70
CA LYS A 40 -9.27 -16.15 18.15
C LYS A 40 -7.98 -15.66 18.82
N VAL A 41 -8.07 -14.54 19.53
CA VAL A 41 -6.95 -13.90 20.23
C VAL A 41 -7.27 -13.78 21.72
N GLY A 42 -6.29 -14.07 22.57
CA GLY A 42 -6.43 -14.03 24.03
C GLY A 42 -6.38 -15.41 24.66
N THR A 43 -6.51 -15.47 25.98
CA THR A 43 -6.42 -16.70 26.77
C THR A 43 -7.58 -16.78 27.77
N GLY A 44 -7.99 -18.01 28.10
CA GLY A 44 -9.05 -18.28 29.08
C GLY A 44 -10.38 -17.59 28.75
N SER A 45 -10.94 -16.86 29.71
CA SER A 45 -12.22 -16.13 29.57
C SER A 45 -12.12 -14.83 28.75
N HIS A 46 -10.93 -14.41 28.35
CA HIS A 46 -10.68 -13.19 27.58
C HIS A 46 -10.41 -13.47 26.10
N VAL A 47 -10.87 -14.60 25.57
CA VAL A 47 -10.78 -14.90 24.12
C VAL A 47 -11.79 -14.05 23.38
N ARG A 48 -11.30 -13.29 22.38
CA ARG A 48 -12.13 -12.54 21.43
C ARG A 48 -11.82 -12.96 20.01
N GLU A 49 -12.80 -12.89 19.15
CA GLU A 49 -12.60 -13.04 17.71
C GLU A 49 -12.28 -11.70 17.08
N VAL A 50 -11.23 -11.67 16.29
CA VAL A 50 -10.79 -10.50 15.52
C VAL A 50 -10.62 -10.89 14.06
N PHE A 51 -10.71 -9.91 13.15
CA PHE A 51 -10.41 -10.15 11.75
C PHE A 51 -8.95 -9.82 11.43
N MET A 52 -8.38 -10.62 10.54
CA MET A 52 -7.07 -10.38 9.94
C MET A 52 -7.15 -10.65 8.44
N VAL A 53 -6.18 -10.13 7.69
CA VAL A 53 -6.08 -10.35 6.25
C VAL A 53 -4.89 -11.27 5.99
N VAL A 54 -5.15 -12.38 5.31
CA VAL A 54 -4.12 -13.36 4.92
C VAL A 54 -3.90 -13.28 3.42
N ARG A 55 -2.68 -13.03 3.03
CA ARG A 55 -2.24 -13.14 1.64
C ARG A 55 -1.53 -14.47 1.41
N GLU A 56 -2.04 -15.23 0.47
CA GLU A 56 -1.48 -16.49 -0.01
C GLU A 56 -0.77 -16.27 -1.33
N HIS A 57 0.48 -16.74 -1.45
CA HIS A 57 1.13 -16.80 -2.75
C HIS A 57 0.71 -18.07 -3.48
N MET A 58 0.09 -17.93 -4.65
CA MET A 58 -0.26 -19.05 -5.51
C MET A 58 -0.38 -18.58 -6.96
N MET A 59 0.53 -19.02 -7.79
CA MET A 59 0.51 -18.72 -9.22
C MET A 59 -0.55 -19.59 -9.92
N ALA A 60 -1.79 -19.10 -9.96
CA ALA A 60 -2.94 -19.86 -10.44
C ALA A 60 -2.83 -20.39 -11.89
N ARG A 61 -1.95 -19.81 -12.71
CA ARG A 61 -1.66 -20.30 -14.08
C ARG A 61 -0.73 -21.51 -14.09
N CYS A 62 0.08 -21.68 -13.03
CA CYS A 62 1.16 -22.65 -12.93
C CYS A 62 0.92 -23.71 -11.87
N SER A 63 -0.09 -23.54 -11.00
CA SER A 63 -0.35 -24.41 -9.86
C SER A 63 -1.83 -24.71 -9.72
N CYS A 64 -2.16 -25.78 -9.00
CA CYS A 64 -3.54 -26.16 -8.66
C CYS A 64 -3.66 -26.48 -7.16
N ARG A 65 -4.88 -26.72 -6.70
CA ARG A 65 -5.13 -27.26 -5.36
C ARG A 65 -5.04 -28.78 -5.40
N GLY A 66 -4.39 -29.33 -4.39
CA GLY A 66 -4.38 -30.77 -4.14
C GLY A 66 -5.78 -31.30 -3.75
N ALA A 67 -5.86 -32.61 -3.56
CA ALA A 67 -7.11 -33.29 -3.22
C ALA A 67 -7.71 -32.84 -1.88
N ASP A 68 -6.91 -32.27 -0.98
CA ASP A 68 -7.33 -31.67 0.29
C ASP A 68 -7.98 -30.28 0.14
N GLY A 69 -7.98 -29.73 -1.08
CA GLY A 69 -8.47 -28.38 -1.37
C GLY A 69 -7.62 -27.24 -0.81
N MET A 70 -6.46 -27.54 -0.19
CA MET A 70 -5.60 -26.56 0.49
C MET A 70 -4.19 -26.54 -0.06
N THR A 71 -3.56 -27.69 -0.18
CA THR A 71 -2.16 -27.81 -0.62
C THR A 71 -2.00 -27.30 -2.05
N VAL A 72 -0.96 -26.51 -2.27
CA VAL A 72 -0.61 -26.02 -3.62
C VAL A 72 0.26 -27.08 -4.30
N GLU A 73 -0.20 -27.56 -5.44
CA GLU A 73 0.50 -28.52 -6.29
C GLU A 73 0.95 -27.86 -7.58
N THR A 74 2.17 -28.14 -7.97
CA THR A 74 2.80 -27.60 -9.17
C THR A 74 3.35 -28.77 -10.00
N PRO A 75 3.16 -28.79 -11.32
CA PRO A 75 3.77 -29.79 -12.20
C PRO A 75 5.31 -29.81 -12.07
N ASP A 76 5.90 -31.01 -12.12
CA ASP A 76 7.32 -31.24 -11.84
C ASP A 76 8.25 -30.45 -12.80
N ASP A 77 7.84 -30.27 -14.05
CA ASP A 77 8.62 -29.56 -15.08
C ASP A 77 8.81 -28.07 -14.80
N ILE A 78 7.90 -27.44 -14.04
CA ILE A 78 7.95 -26.03 -13.65
C ILE A 78 8.15 -25.82 -12.14
N ALA A 79 8.15 -26.89 -11.36
CA ALA A 79 8.27 -26.82 -9.90
C ALA A 79 9.51 -26.03 -9.42
N PRO A 80 10.71 -26.14 -10.03
CA PRO A 80 11.86 -25.33 -9.61
C PRO A 80 11.64 -23.83 -9.80
N THR A 81 10.98 -23.42 -10.88
CA THR A 81 10.66 -22.01 -11.16
C THR A 81 9.66 -21.46 -10.16
N VAL A 82 8.58 -22.23 -9.89
CA VAL A 82 7.55 -21.83 -8.92
C VAL A 82 8.12 -21.78 -7.50
N SER A 83 8.98 -22.73 -7.11
CA SER A 83 9.69 -22.71 -5.83
C SER A 83 10.53 -21.44 -5.66
N GLY A 84 11.26 -21.02 -6.70
CA GLY A 84 12.01 -19.76 -6.69
C GLY A 84 11.09 -18.55 -6.48
N CYS A 85 9.89 -18.54 -7.05
CA CYS A 85 8.90 -17.47 -6.83
C CYS A 85 8.36 -17.47 -5.40
N VAL A 86 8.10 -18.66 -4.82
CA VAL A 86 7.68 -18.81 -3.41
C VAL A 86 8.76 -18.29 -2.46
N GLU A 87 10.03 -18.63 -2.69
CA GLU A 87 11.17 -18.16 -1.89
C GLU A 87 11.34 -16.63 -1.98
N ALA A 88 11.21 -16.07 -3.18
CA ALA A 88 11.25 -14.63 -3.40
C ALA A 88 10.12 -13.92 -2.67
N PHE A 89 8.89 -14.45 -2.75
CA PHE A 89 7.74 -13.93 -2.01
C PHE A 89 7.95 -14.02 -0.49
N ALA A 90 8.52 -15.13 0.00
CA ALA A 90 8.84 -15.32 1.42
C ALA A 90 9.86 -14.29 1.92
N ARG A 91 10.94 -14.04 1.15
CA ARG A 91 11.95 -13.02 1.46
C ARG A 91 11.32 -11.63 1.51
N ALA A 92 10.57 -11.25 0.47
CA ALA A 92 9.88 -9.96 0.41
C ALA A 92 8.87 -9.79 1.57
N SER A 93 8.15 -10.84 1.94
CA SER A 93 7.20 -10.80 3.07
C SER A 93 7.88 -10.55 4.41
N ARG A 94 9.04 -11.17 4.64
CA ARG A 94 9.86 -10.92 5.85
C ARG A 94 10.42 -9.50 5.90
N GLU A 95 10.86 -8.96 4.76
CA GLU A 95 11.33 -7.57 4.71
C GLU A 95 10.19 -6.58 4.94
N ARG A 96 9.00 -6.80 4.35
CA ARG A 96 7.80 -6.01 4.65
C ARG A 96 7.49 -5.99 6.15
N ALA A 97 7.58 -7.13 6.83
CA ALA A 97 7.36 -7.20 8.28
C ALA A 97 8.34 -6.31 9.07
N LYS A 98 9.61 -6.26 8.67
CA LYS A 98 10.62 -5.39 9.31
C LYS A 98 10.35 -3.91 9.06
N VAL A 99 10.01 -3.56 7.82
CA VAL A 99 9.80 -2.15 7.43
C VAL A 99 8.54 -1.59 8.08
N THR A 100 7.44 -2.35 8.07
CA THR A 100 6.15 -1.88 8.60
C THR A 100 6.12 -1.78 10.12
N ALA A 101 6.95 -2.53 10.83
CA ALA A 101 7.06 -2.43 12.29
C ALA A 101 7.55 -1.05 12.78
N GLY A 102 8.18 -0.26 11.91
CA GLY A 102 8.74 1.06 12.23
C GLY A 102 7.82 2.25 11.98
N SER A 103 6.60 2.05 11.47
CA SER A 103 5.70 3.15 11.14
C SER A 103 4.24 2.85 11.52
N PRO A 104 3.58 3.72 12.29
CA PRO A 104 2.16 3.58 12.60
C PRO A 104 1.24 3.89 11.41
N TRP A 105 1.80 4.44 10.33
CA TRP A 105 1.09 4.86 9.11
C TRP A 105 1.14 3.81 7.99
N LEU A 106 1.81 2.68 8.26
CA LEU A 106 1.85 1.52 7.37
C LEU A 106 1.06 0.37 7.98
N ILE A 107 0.35 -0.38 7.15
CA ILE A 107 -0.33 -1.59 7.59
C ILE A 107 0.68 -2.56 8.20
N ARG A 108 0.40 -3.03 9.41
CA ARG A 108 1.32 -3.90 10.13
C ARG A 108 1.23 -5.35 9.67
N VAL A 109 2.39 -5.93 9.35
CA VAL A 109 2.51 -7.37 9.14
C VAL A 109 2.58 -8.07 10.51
N ILE A 110 1.67 -8.98 10.75
CA ILE A 110 1.50 -9.72 12.02
C ILE A 110 2.42 -10.92 12.07
N GLU A 111 2.44 -11.72 10.99
CA GLU A 111 3.35 -12.85 10.82
C GLU A 111 3.51 -13.22 9.35
N THR A 112 4.53 -14.01 9.09
CA THR A 112 4.80 -14.63 7.78
C THR A 112 5.20 -16.07 8.00
N PHE A 113 4.67 -17.02 7.24
CA PHE A 113 4.94 -18.44 7.45
C PHE A 113 4.76 -19.27 6.18
N ALA A 114 5.41 -20.44 6.16
CA ALA A 114 5.23 -21.46 5.13
C ALA A 114 4.17 -22.46 5.58
N ALA A 115 3.21 -22.78 4.71
CA ALA A 115 2.24 -23.85 4.90
C ALA A 115 1.66 -24.28 3.53
N ASN A 116 1.07 -25.45 3.43
CA ASN A 116 0.34 -25.93 2.24
C ASN A 116 1.17 -25.83 0.94
N ASN A 117 2.47 -26.11 0.98
CA ASN A 117 3.44 -25.97 -0.12
C ASN A 117 3.51 -24.56 -0.73
N THR A 118 3.22 -23.54 0.07
CA THR A 118 3.33 -22.15 -0.34
C THR A 118 3.72 -21.26 0.85
N TYR A 119 3.66 -19.95 0.66
CA TYR A 119 4.00 -18.97 1.68
C TYR A 119 2.87 -17.96 1.88
N TYR A 120 2.71 -17.54 3.12
CA TYR A 120 1.70 -16.58 3.56
C TYR A 120 2.33 -15.40 4.26
N TYR A 121 1.71 -14.23 4.14
CA TYR A 121 1.85 -13.17 5.13
C TYR A 121 0.48 -12.71 5.62
N VAL A 122 0.45 -12.23 6.84
CA VAL A 122 -0.77 -11.81 7.53
C VAL A 122 -0.62 -10.36 7.95
N VAL A 123 -1.65 -9.56 7.68
CA VAL A 123 -1.75 -8.17 8.15
C VAL A 123 -3.00 -7.99 8.98
N GLU A 124 -3.04 -6.93 9.76
CA GLU A 124 -4.23 -6.50 10.48
C GLU A 124 -5.39 -6.20 9.51
N TYR A 125 -6.62 -6.43 9.95
CA TYR A 125 -7.80 -5.97 9.22
C TYR A 125 -8.10 -4.53 9.62
N LEU A 126 -8.02 -3.62 8.65
CA LEU A 126 -8.29 -2.20 8.86
C LEU A 126 -9.78 -1.92 8.65
N ASP A 127 -10.49 -1.68 9.75
CA ASP A 127 -11.90 -1.28 9.70
C ASP A 127 -12.02 0.23 9.54
N GLY A 128 -12.42 0.67 8.35
CA GLY A 128 -12.51 2.09 8.00
C GLY A 128 -12.82 2.30 6.53
N GLN A 129 -13.04 3.54 6.14
CA GLN A 129 -13.20 3.95 4.76
C GLN A 129 -11.85 4.11 4.08
N THR A 130 -11.77 3.87 2.77
CA THR A 130 -10.64 4.34 1.97
C THR A 130 -10.69 5.87 1.82
N LEU A 131 -9.56 6.49 1.49
CA LEU A 131 -9.54 7.92 1.16
C LEU A 131 -10.46 8.22 -0.02
N ARG A 132 -10.60 7.31 -0.99
CA ARG A 132 -11.54 7.43 -2.11
C ARG A 132 -12.98 7.54 -1.60
N GLU A 133 -13.43 6.57 -0.82
CA GLU A 133 -14.76 6.54 -0.23
C GLU A 133 -15.03 7.76 0.68
N TYR A 134 -13.99 8.20 1.39
CA TYR A 134 -14.08 9.38 2.25
C TYR A 134 -14.29 10.66 1.43
N VAL A 135 -13.48 10.90 0.40
CA VAL A 135 -13.62 12.05 -0.51
C VAL A 135 -15.01 12.06 -1.16
N GLU A 136 -15.44 10.92 -1.71
CA GLU A 136 -16.75 10.78 -2.35
C GLU A 136 -17.91 11.10 -1.38
N SER A 137 -17.80 10.67 -0.10
CA SER A 137 -18.84 10.93 0.91
C SER A 137 -18.77 12.33 1.54
N HIS A 138 -17.68 13.09 1.31
CA HIS A 138 -17.44 14.43 1.87
C HIS A 138 -17.55 15.57 0.83
N GLY A 139 -18.47 15.45 -0.12
CA GLY A 139 -18.71 16.49 -1.11
C GLY A 139 -17.81 16.40 -2.33
N GLY A 140 -17.11 15.30 -2.51
CA GLY A 140 -16.32 15.00 -3.70
C GLY A 140 -14.91 15.61 -3.73
N HIS A 141 -14.52 16.39 -2.74
CA HIS A 141 -13.17 16.94 -2.59
C HIS A 141 -12.90 17.34 -1.14
N LEU A 142 -11.63 17.50 -0.81
CA LEU A 142 -11.20 17.97 0.52
C LEU A 142 -10.64 19.39 0.42
N SER A 143 -10.79 20.13 1.50
CA SER A 143 -10.03 21.37 1.67
C SER A 143 -8.53 21.07 1.75
N VAL A 144 -7.70 22.07 1.45
CA VAL A 144 -6.23 21.96 1.56
C VAL A 144 -5.82 21.50 2.96
N GLU A 145 -6.50 22.00 3.99
CA GLU A 145 -6.21 21.64 5.39
C GLU A 145 -6.55 20.18 5.72
N GLU A 146 -7.68 19.66 5.23
CA GLU A 146 -8.08 18.26 5.42
C GLU A 146 -7.15 17.32 4.65
N ALA A 147 -6.85 17.63 3.39
CA ALA A 147 -5.91 16.86 2.58
C ALA A 147 -4.54 16.81 3.24
N ARG A 148 -4.06 17.94 3.79
CA ARG A 148 -2.82 18.01 4.56
C ARG A 148 -2.84 17.09 5.77
N LYS A 149 -3.88 17.15 6.62
CA LYS A 149 -3.99 16.31 7.82
C LYS A 149 -3.96 14.82 7.51
N ILE A 150 -4.60 14.43 6.43
CA ILE A 150 -4.68 13.02 6.01
C ILE A 150 -3.40 12.55 5.34
N LEU A 151 -2.82 13.35 4.43
CA LEU A 151 -1.70 12.90 3.61
C LEU A 151 -0.33 13.11 4.27
N SER A 152 -0.17 14.03 5.22
CA SER A 152 1.13 14.18 5.92
C SER A 152 1.65 12.90 6.55
N PRO A 153 0.85 12.10 7.29
CA PRO A 153 1.29 10.80 7.80
C PRO A 153 1.63 9.81 6.69
N ILE A 154 0.96 9.90 5.53
CA ILE A 154 1.26 9.02 4.38
C ILE A 154 2.59 9.39 3.74
N PHE A 155 2.95 10.68 3.65
CA PHE A 155 4.29 11.09 3.26
C PHE A 155 5.36 10.49 4.20
N ASP A 156 5.11 10.46 5.51
CA ASP A 156 6.02 9.83 6.48
C ASP A 156 6.08 8.31 6.31
N ALA A 157 4.96 7.66 5.95
CA ALA A 157 4.93 6.24 5.63
C ALA A 157 5.81 5.92 4.42
N VAL A 158 5.63 6.65 3.30
CA VAL A 158 6.41 6.46 2.07
C VAL A 158 7.89 6.77 2.32
N ARG A 159 8.21 7.82 3.06
CA ARG A 159 9.59 8.12 3.47
C ARG A 159 10.21 6.97 4.26
N THR A 160 9.46 6.34 5.16
CA THR A 160 9.92 5.17 5.93
C THR A 160 10.23 3.99 5.02
N LEU A 161 9.39 3.73 4.00
CA LEU A 161 9.67 2.72 2.98
C LEU A 161 10.96 3.04 2.23
N HIS A 162 11.10 4.25 1.70
CA HIS A 162 12.25 4.67 0.90
C HIS A 162 13.58 4.63 1.70
N HIS A 163 13.58 4.98 2.97
CA HIS A 163 14.75 4.82 3.86
C HIS A 163 15.18 3.37 4.08
N ARG A 164 14.32 2.42 3.77
CA ARG A 164 14.58 0.98 3.80
C ARG A 164 14.75 0.39 2.40
N HIS A 165 14.98 1.24 1.40
CA HIS A 165 15.11 0.86 -0.01
C HIS A 165 13.91 0.07 -0.54
N VAL A 166 12.70 0.42 -0.09
CA VAL A 166 11.44 -0.18 -0.53
C VAL A 166 10.58 0.89 -1.19
N MET A 167 10.07 0.62 -2.38
CA MET A 167 9.01 1.41 -3.04
C MET A 167 7.66 0.72 -2.83
N HIS A 168 6.61 1.51 -2.71
CA HIS A 168 5.24 1.00 -2.61
C HIS A 168 4.69 0.55 -3.96
N THR A 169 4.89 1.35 -5.00
CA THR A 169 4.51 1.17 -6.41
C THR A 169 3.00 1.08 -6.72
N ASP A 170 2.13 1.27 -5.74
CA ASP A 170 0.67 1.20 -5.91
C ASP A 170 -0.05 2.14 -4.93
N ILE A 171 0.43 3.40 -4.86
CA ILE A 171 -0.15 4.44 -4.01
C ILE A 171 -1.31 5.09 -4.77
N HIS A 172 -2.50 5.01 -4.20
CA HIS A 172 -3.69 5.71 -4.69
C HIS A 172 -4.74 5.82 -3.58
N PRO A 173 -5.80 6.64 -3.72
CA PRO A 173 -6.78 6.87 -2.65
C PRO A 173 -7.50 5.61 -2.17
N GLY A 174 -7.61 4.58 -3.00
CA GLY A 174 -8.16 3.27 -2.64
C GLY A 174 -7.24 2.44 -1.73
N HIS A 175 -5.94 2.79 -1.62
CA HIS A 175 -4.95 2.09 -0.79
C HIS A 175 -4.54 2.86 0.47
N ILE A 176 -5.27 3.91 0.82
CA ILE A 176 -5.16 4.64 2.09
C ILE A 176 -6.44 4.41 2.88
N LYS A 177 -6.37 3.73 4.02
CA LYS A 177 -7.49 3.54 4.95
C LYS A 177 -7.50 4.65 5.99
N LEU A 178 -8.68 5.18 6.28
CA LEU A 178 -8.93 6.15 7.33
C LEU A 178 -9.63 5.44 8.49
N ILE A 179 -8.88 5.16 9.55
CA ILE A 179 -9.38 4.51 10.74
C ILE A 179 -9.90 5.57 11.69
N ARG A 180 -11.17 5.46 12.07
CA ARG A 180 -11.80 6.41 12.99
C ARG A 180 -11.64 5.95 14.43
N SER A 181 -11.07 6.80 15.28
CA SER A 181 -11.06 6.64 16.74
C SER A 181 -11.65 7.89 17.38
N GLY A 182 -12.92 7.82 17.75
CA GLY A 182 -13.68 8.99 18.21
C GLY A 182 -13.78 10.07 17.12
N LYS A 183 -13.18 11.23 17.36
CA LYS A 183 -13.11 12.35 16.39
C LYS A 183 -11.86 12.32 15.50
N GLU A 184 -10.88 11.48 15.82
CA GLU A 184 -9.62 11.40 15.08
C GLU A 184 -9.73 10.41 13.91
N LEU A 185 -9.10 10.78 12.78
CA LEU A 185 -8.90 9.93 11.62
C LEU A 185 -7.41 9.60 11.53
N THR A 186 -7.09 8.33 11.60
CA THR A 186 -5.73 7.82 11.43
C THR A 186 -5.60 7.23 10.03
N PRO A 187 -4.85 7.87 9.12
CA PRO A 187 -4.61 7.32 7.79
C PRO A 187 -3.54 6.21 7.86
N VAL A 188 -3.78 5.12 7.15
CA VAL A 188 -2.86 3.98 7.06
C VAL A 188 -2.73 3.57 5.60
N LEU A 189 -1.49 3.59 5.08
CA LEU A 189 -1.15 3.08 3.77
C LEU A 189 -1.08 1.55 3.83
N PHE A 190 -1.83 0.88 2.96
CA PHE A 190 -1.91 -0.58 2.90
C PHE A 190 -1.65 -1.11 1.49
N SER A 191 -1.89 -2.42 1.25
CA SER A 191 -1.69 -3.04 -0.07
C SER A 191 -0.22 -3.20 -0.47
N LEU A 192 0.57 -3.78 0.44
CA LEU A 192 2.02 -3.91 0.27
C LEU A 192 2.46 -5.03 -0.71
N TYR A 193 1.54 -5.66 -1.43
CA TYR A 193 1.88 -6.81 -2.30
C TYR A 193 2.69 -6.41 -3.53
N SER A 194 2.60 -5.16 -3.98
CA SER A 194 3.34 -4.61 -5.11
C SER A 194 4.71 -4.04 -4.74
N THR A 195 5.06 -3.98 -3.43
CA THR A 195 6.31 -3.34 -2.98
C THR A 195 7.54 -3.98 -3.61
N LEU A 196 8.47 -3.12 -4.03
CA LEU A 196 9.73 -3.48 -4.65
C LEU A 196 10.91 -2.98 -3.82
N HIS A 197 11.95 -3.80 -3.73
CA HIS A 197 13.26 -3.32 -3.29
C HIS A 197 13.98 -2.64 -4.46
N PHE A 198 14.69 -1.56 -4.15
CA PHE A 198 15.59 -0.88 -5.07
C PHE A 198 16.98 -0.78 -4.46
N SER A 199 17.98 -0.78 -5.30
CA SER A 199 19.37 -0.48 -4.94
C SER A 199 19.67 1.02 -5.18
N ASP A 200 20.83 1.51 -4.73
CA ASP A 200 21.22 2.91 -4.86
C ASP A 200 21.32 3.38 -6.32
N ASP A 201 21.53 2.46 -7.25
CA ASP A 201 21.52 2.71 -8.70
C ASP A 201 20.14 2.55 -9.36
N GLY A 202 19.09 2.32 -8.57
CA GLY A 202 17.71 2.17 -9.04
C GLY A 202 17.41 0.81 -9.68
N LEU A 203 18.32 -0.17 -9.59
CA LEU A 203 18.10 -1.50 -10.14
C LEU A 203 17.06 -2.28 -9.31
N ARG A 204 16.17 -2.94 -10.03
CA ARG A 204 15.15 -3.81 -9.48
C ARG A 204 15.77 -5.15 -9.09
N GLU A 205 15.60 -5.59 -7.84
CA GLU A 205 15.73 -7.01 -7.55
C GLU A 205 14.62 -7.79 -8.27
N TRP A 206 15.00 -8.89 -8.93
CA TRP A 206 14.09 -9.76 -9.68
C TRP A 206 13.09 -10.47 -8.75
N ILE A 207 12.05 -9.77 -8.37
CA ILE A 207 10.83 -10.35 -7.82
C ILE A 207 9.73 -9.80 -8.71
N LEU A 208 9.01 -10.67 -9.42
CA LEU A 208 7.85 -10.25 -10.21
C LEU A 208 6.69 -9.94 -9.27
N PRO A 209 6.51 -8.72 -8.77
CA PRO A 209 5.25 -8.37 -8.14
C PRO A 209 4.19 -8.31 -9.22
N ALA A 210 2.95 -8.55 -8.84
CA ALA A 210 1.85 -8.14 -9.67
C ALA A 210 1.95 -6.62 -9.82
N MET A 211 2.36 -6.15 -11.00
CA MET A 211 2.35 -4.73 -11.29
C MET A 211 0.91 -4.31 -11.45
N ASN A 212 0.39 -3.60 -10.47
CA ASN A 212 -0.86 -2.88 -10.63
C ASN A 212 -0.53 -1.48 -11.13
N CYS A 213 -1.09 -1.17 -12.28
CA CYS A 213 -1.07 0.17 -12.83
C CYS A 213 -2.47 0.73 -12.69
N GLU A 214 -2.77 1.36 -11.55
CA GLU A 214 -4.03 2.08 -11.39
C GLU A 214 -3.97 3.34 -12.25
N GLU A 215 -4.85 3.41 -13.25
CA GLU A 215 -4.91 4.52 -14.19
C GLU A 215 -5.10 5.85 -13.46
N GLY A 216 -4.35 6.86 -13.87
CA GLY A 216 -4.31 8.18 -13.24
C GLY A 216 -3.38 8.30 -12.04
N TYR A 217 -2.78 7.18 -11.55
CA TYR A 217 -1.85 7.18 -10.41
C TYR A 217 -0.52 6.54 -10.72
N ALA A 218 -0.48 5.57 -11.63
CA ALA A 218 0.74 4.93 -12.08
C ALA A 218 1.49 5.82 -13.08
N PRO A 219 2.79 6.10 -12.89
CA PRO A 219 3.58 6.87 -13.84
C PRO A 219 3.92 6.05 -15.10
N PRO A 220 4.38 6.73 -16.20
CA PRO A 220 4.61 6.06 -17.47
C PRO A 220 5.55 4.85 -17.42
N GLU A 221 6.57 4.89 -16.56
CA GLU A 221 7.54 3.81 -16.41
C GLU A 221 6.92 2.50 -15.89
N GLN A 222 5.73 2.55 -15.25
CA GLN A 222 5.05 1.34 -14.79
C GLN A 222 4.30 0.59 -15.90
N TYR A 223 4.03 1.23 -17.05
CA TYR A 223 3.32 0.61 -18.17
C TYR A 223 4.23 -0.08 -19.19
N GLY A 224 5.54 0.09 -19.08
CA GLY A 224 6.53 -0.46 -20.01
C GLY A 224 7.23 -1.72 -19.47
N ALA A 225 8.02 -2.35 -20.34
CA ALA A 225 9.01 -3.36 -19.96
C ALA A 225 10.25 -2.65 -19.39
N ILE A 226 10.10 -1.97 -18.26
CA ILE A 226 11.17 -1.16 -17.68
C ILE A 226 11.93 -2.00 -16.67
N ASP A 227 13.24 -2.07 -16.86
CA ASP A 227 14.16 -2.79 -15.99
C ASP A 227 14.50 -1.99 -14.71
N HIS A 228 14.09 -0.71 -14.65
CA HIS A 228 14.49 0.22 -13.61
C HIS A 228 13.29 0.98 -13.06
N PHE A 229 13.04 0.85 -11.75
CA PHE A 229 12.13 1.70 -10.99
C PHE A 229 12.92 2.57 -10.03
N TYR A 230 12.43 3.77 -9.81
CA TYR A 230 13.05 4.76 -8.94
C TYR A 230 12.06 5.19 -7.84
N PRO A 231 12.54 5.71 -6.71
CA PRO A 231 11.67 6.29 -5.68
C PRO A 231 10.71 7.36 -6.21
N GLN A 232 11.05 8.00 -7.33
CA GLN A 232 10.19 8.97 -8.03
C GLN A 232 8.89 8.36 -8.57
N THR A 233 8.81 7.05 -8.73
CA THR A 233 7.56 6.33 -9.05
C THR A 233 6.50 6.58 -7.97
N ASP A 234 6.88 6.46 -6.70
CA ASP A 234 5.98 6.75 -5.57
C ASP A 234 5.71 8.26 -5.41
N VAL A 235 6.64 9.14 -5.82
CA VAL A 235 6.42 10.60 -5.83
C VAL A 235 5.27 10.97 -6.76
N TYR A 236 5.29 10.43 -7.99
CA TYR A 236 4.19 10.63 -8.94
C TYR A 236 2.84 10.17 -8.35
N ALA A 237 2.79 8.96 -7.81
CA ALA A 237 1.58 8.39 -7.26
C ALA A 237 1.04 9.18 -6.05
N MET A 238 1.94 9.70 -5.19
CA MET A 238 1.57 10.59 -4.09
C MET A 238 1.02 11.93 -4.58
N ALA A 239 1.62 12.52 -5.62
CA ALA A 239 1.14 13.77 -6.23
C ALA A 239 -0.25 13.56 -6.86
N ALA A 240 -0.45 12.49 -7.61
CA ALA A 240 -1.74 12.14 -8.19
C ALA A 240 -2.81 11.89 -7.10
N THR A 241 -2.42 11.26 -5.98
CA THR A 241 -3.29 11.06 -4.82
C THR A 241 -3.68 12.41 -4.16
N LEU A 242 -2.75 13.36 -4.09
CA LEU A 242 -3.02 14.71 -3.58
C LEU A 242 -3.96 15.47 -4.53
N VAL A 243 -3.77 15.37 -5.86
CA VAL A 243 -4.69 15.96 -6.85
C VAL A 243 -6.10 15.43 -6.64
N TYR A 244 -6.26 14.11 -6.53
CA TYR A 244 -7.57 13.51 -6.26
C TYR A 244 -8.19 14.01 -4.95
N ALA A 245 -7.41 14.07 -3.88
CA ALA A 245 -7.92 14.55 -2.60
C ALA A 245 -8.44 15.99 -2.68
N LEU A 246 -7.78 16.86 -3.44
CA LEU A 246 -8.13 18.27 -3.59
C LEU A 246 -9.25 18.53 -4.61
N SER A 247 -9.40 17.69 -5.63
CA SER A 247 -10.31 17.94 -6.75
C SER A 247 -11.45 16.93 -6.85
N GLY A 248 -11.33 15.74 -6.24
CA GLY A 248 -12.22 14.61 -6.43
C GLY A 248 -12.11 13.95 -7.81
N ARG A 249 -11.17 14.37 -8.64
CA ARG A 249 -10.97 13.88 -10.00
C ARG A 249 -9.64 13.15 -10.13
N SER A 250 -9.68 11.94 -10.69
CA SER A 250 -8.45 11.23 -11.09
C SER A 250 -7.84 11.90 -12.32
N LEU A 251 -6.51 11.89 -12.38
CA LEU A 251 -5.79 12.30 -13.58
C LEU A 251 -6.03 11.30 -14.72
N PRO A 252 -5.84 11.71 -15.98
CA PRO A 252 -5.85 10.79 -17.11
C PRO A 252 -4.60 9.89 -17.10
N ASP A 253 -4.51 9.03 -18.12
CA ASP A 253 -3.33 8.18 -18.35
C ASP A 253 -2.04 9.02 -18.37
N SER A 254 -1.09 8.65 -17.53
CA SER A 254 0.20 9.35 -17.36
C SER A 254 1.04 9.41 -18.64
N ARG A 255 0.79 8.51 -19.61
CA ARG A 255 1.48 8.50 -20.90
C ARG A 255 1.02 9.61 -21.85
N THR A 256 -0.10 10.24 -21.54
CA THR A 256 -0.70 11.32 -22.36
C THR A 256 -0.93 12.61 -21.56
N ILE A 257 -0.53 12.63 -20.29
CA ILE A 257 -0.75 13.77 -19.42
C ILE A 257 0.06 14.99 -19.87
N THR A 258 -0.54 16.17 -19.74
CA THR A 258 0.09 17.47 -20.00
C THR A 258 -0.04 18.37 -18.78
N GLU A 259 0.81 19.41 -18.67
CA GLU A 259 0.69 20.40 -17.61
C GLU A 259 -0.70 21.08 -17.64
N GLU A 260 -1.24 21.40 -18.81
CA GLU A 260 -2.57 21.97 -18.97
C GLU A 260 -3.64 21.06 -18.34
N THR A 261 -3.59 19.75 -18.64
CA THR A 261 -4.51 18.77 -18.06
C THR A 261 -4.41 18.69 -16.54
N ILE A 262 -3.20 18.79 -16.00
CA ILE A 262 -2.98 18.81 -14.53
C ILE A 262 -3.62 20.08 -13.95
N ARG A 263 -3.34 21.25 -14.54
CA ARG A 263 -3.91 22.55 -14.11
C ARG A 263 -5.42 22.57 -14.15
N ASP A 264 -6.03 22.03 -15.19
CA ASP A 264 -7.49 21.93 -15.35
C ASP A 264 -8.13 20.98 -14.32
N THR A 265 -7.35 20.04 -13.79
CA THR A 265 -7.81 19.09 -12.75
C THR A 265 -7.73 19.70 -11.35
N LEU A 266 -6.76 20.59 -11.11
CA LEU A 266 -6.57 21.26 -9.82
C LEU A 266 -7.67 22.29 -9.52
N PRO A 267 -7.99 22.55 -8.23
CA PRO A 267 -8.88 23.64 -7.85
C PRO A 267 -8.37 25.00 -8.34
N PRO A 268 -9.19 25.85 -8.98
CA PRO A 268 -8.76 27.15 -9.51
C PRO A 268 -8.18 28.11 -8.46
N ALA A 269 -8.57 27.96 -7.20
CA ALA A 269 -8.11 28.80 -6.08
C ALA A 269 -6.84 28.24 -5.39
N LEU A 270 -6.24 27.19 -5.97
CA LEU A 270 -5.02 26.60 -5.38
C LEU A 270 -3.84 27.59 -5.49
N PRO A 271 -3.02 27.80 -4.43
CA PRO A 271 -1.83 28.63 -4.53
C PRO A 271 -0.89 28.13 -5.64
N GLU A 272 -0.36 29.05 -6.44
CA GLU A 272 0.50 28.72 -7.60
C GLU A 272 1.74 27.91 -7.17
N THR A 273 2.33 28.22 -6.01
CA THR A 273 3.46 27.45 -5.45
C THR A 273 3.12 25.99 -5.21
N LEU A 274 1.90 25.71 -4.73
CA LEU A 274 1.41 24.36 -4.50
C LEU A 274 1.08 23.64 -5.83
N ALA A 275 0.46 24.37 -6.78
CA ALA A 275 0.19 23.84 -8.11
C ALA A 275 1.49 23.46 -8.83
N GLN A 276 2.49 24.31 -8.80
CA GLN A 276 3.80 24.05 -9.44
C GLN A 276 4.53 22.87 -8.81
N ALA A 277 4.53 22.74 -7.46
CA ALA A 277 5.10 21.58 -6.78
C ALA A 277 4.42 20.25 -7.21
N ILE A 278 3.09 20.26 -7.36
CA ILE A 278 2.35 19.10 -7.84
C ILE A 278 2.73 18.78 -9.30
N ILE A 279 2.82 19.79 -10.17
CA ILE A 279 3.21 19.63 -11.58
C ILE A 279 4.61 19.02 -11.70
N ASN A 280 5.58 19.53 -10.95
CA ASN A 280 6.95 19.00 -10.93
C ASN A 280 6.98 17.53 -10.50
N ALA A 281 6.15 17.15 -9.51
CA ALA A 281 6.06 15.78 -9.02
C ALA A 281 5.31 14.84 -9.99
N LEU A 282 4.52 15.38 -10.91
CA LEU A 282 3.77 14.64 -11.95
C LEU A 282 4.50 14.63 -13.31
N ASP A 283 5.75 15.10 -13.39
CA ASP A 283 6.49 15.06 -14.65
C ASP A 283 6.57 13.62 -15.18
N PRO A 284 6.15 13.35 -16.42
CA PRO A 284 6.24 12.01 -17.01
C PRO A 284 7.68 11.52 -17.20
N ASP A 285 8.64 12.42 -17.40
CA ASP A 285 10.07 12.08 -17.41
C ASP A 285 10.58 11.95 -15.97
N VAL A 286 10.91 10.73 -15.55
CA VAL A 286 11.43 10.45 -14.22
C VAL A 286 12.67 11.27 -13.85
N LYS A 287 13.46 11.72 -14.84
CA LYS A 287 14.67 12.53 -14.63
C LYS A 287 14.37 14.00 -14.35
N GLN A 288 13.22 14.49 -14.80
CA GLN A 288 12.76 15.86 -14.55
C GLN A 288 11.87 15.94 -13.31
N ARG A 289 11.26 14.81 -12.96
CA ARG A 289 10.36 14.70 -11.81
C ARG A 289 11.08 14.99 -10.50
N THR A 290 10.37 15.58 -9.53
CA THR A 290 10.84 15.75 -8.15
C THR A 290 11.52 14.46 -7.66
N SER A 291 12.77 14.56 -7.23
CA SER A 291 13.69 13.43 -7.13
C SER A 291 13.41 12.48 -5.93
N SER A 292 12.66 12.95 -4.94
CA SER A 292 12.35 12.14 -3.75
C SER A 292 11.09 12.63 -3.04
N ILE A 293 10.50 11.74 -2.23
CA ILE A 293 9.36 12.09 -1.38
C ILE A 293 9.71 13.22 -0.37
N SER A 294 10.97 13.28 0.07
CA SER A 294 11.45 14.34 0.97
C SER A 294 11.52 15.68 0.27
N ASN A 295 11.99 15.71 -0.98
CA ASN A 295 12.04 16.94 -1.78
C ASN A 295 10.63 17.39 -2.15
N PHE A 296 9.74 16.48 -2.52
CA PHE A 296 8.34 16.81 -2.77
C PHE A 296 7.68 17.44 -1.53
N ARG A 297 7.93 16.88 -0.35
CA ARG A 297 7.44 17.45 0.91
C ARG A 297 7.99 18.85 1.16
N GLU A 298 9.25 19.14 0.83
CA GLU A 298 9.83 20.46 0.97
C GLU A 298 9.24 21.46 -0.03
N GLU A 299 8.99 21.05 -1.27
CA GLU A 299 8.27 21.85 -2.26
C GLU A 299 6.84 22.18 -1.80
N LEU A 300 6.22 21.27 -1.07
CA LEU A 300 4.92 21.47 -0.42
C LEU A 300 5.01 22.20 0.95
N ARG A 301 6.13 22.87 1.27
CA ARG A 301 6.39 23.44 2.61
C ARG A 301 5.26 24.32 3.14
N GLU A 302 4.63 25.11 2.30
CA GLU A 302 3.47 25.92 2.71
C GLU A 302 2.27 25.07 3.11
N PHE A 303 2.07 23.94 2.40
CA PHE A 303 1.05 22.96 2.71
C PHE A 303 1.28 22.29 4.08
N PHE A 304 2.54 22.06 4.47
CA PHE A 304 2.90 21.39 5.73
C PHE A 304 3.23 22.35 6.89
N ARG A 305 3.46 23.65 6.66
CA ARG A 305 4.02 24.60 7.65
C ARG A 305 3.26 24.64 8.98
N ASN A 306 1.95 24.59 8.97
CA ASN A 306 1.14 24.67 10.19
C ASN A 306 1.12 23.37 11.05
N MET A 307 1.71 22.27 10.59
CA MET A 307 1.80 21.04 11.38
C MET A 307 2.87 21.10 12.47
N TYR A 308 3.98 21.79 12.23
CA TYR A 308 5.06 21.89 13.21
C TYR A 308 4.65 22.71 14.44
N ASP A 309 3.79 23.72 14.29
CA ASP A 309 3.28 24.52 15.39
C ASP A 309 2.32 23.76 16.33
N VAL A 310 1.60 22.77 15.81
CA VAL A 310 0.65 21.95 16.61
C VAL A 310 1.36 20.81 17.32
N THR A 311 2.38 20.20 16.70
CA THR A 311 3.11 19.07 17.29
C THR A 311 4.05 19.52 18.41
N THR A 312 4.69 20.69 18.26
CA THR A 312 5.54 21.27 19.30
C THR A 312 4.75 21.74 20.51
N ARG A 313 3.46 22.09 20.35
CA ARG A 313 2.57 22.43 21.50
C ARG A 313 2.06 21.17 22.25
N LYS A 314 1.98 20.01 21.61
CA LYS A 314 1.55 18.75 22.27
C LYS A 314 2.67 18.01 23.00
N THR A 315 3.94 18.23 22.65
CA THR A 315 5.10 17.63 23.34
C THR A 315 5.56 18.40 24.57
N SER A 316 4.99 19.57 24.85
CA SER A 316 5.29 20.38 26.05
C SER A 316 4.22 20.29 27.16
N ALA A 317 3.21 19.44 27.01
CA ALA A 317 2.17 19.24 28.01
C ALA A 317 2.02 17.75 28.33
N ASP A 318 2.55 17.40 29.49
CA ASP A 318 2.25 16.26 30.36
C ASP A 318 3.02 14.94 30.13
N PRO A 319 3.97 14.61 31.02
CA PRO A 319 4.38 13.25 31.26
C PRO A 319 3.26 12.58 32.07
N GLY A 320 2.48 11.73 31.43
CA GLY A 320 1.46 10.92 32.07
C GLY A 320 2.07 9.95 33.10
N PRO A 321 1.28 9.56 34.10
CA PRO A 321 1.75 8.79 35.25
C PRO A 321 1.81 7.29 34.91
N TYR A 322 2.98 6.76 34.59
CA TYR A 322 3.33 5.36 34.81
C TYR A 322 4.85 5.28 35.02
N ASP A 323 5.26 5.43 36.29
CA ASP A 323 6.41 4.72 36.87
C ASP A 323 6.07 3.25 37.15
#